data_d7deefbc1d411450c5139d3df79c5c78
#
_entry.id   d7deefbc1d411450c5139d3df79c5c78
#
_cell.length_a   1.000
_cell.length_b   1.000
_cell.length_c   1.000
_cell.angle_alpha   90.00
_cell.angle_beta   90.00
_cell.angle_gamma   90.00
#
_symmetry.space_group_name_H-M   'P 1'
#
loop_
_entity.id
_entity.type
_entity.pdbx_description
1 polymer ?
#
loop_
_entity_poly.entity_id
_entity_poly.type
_entity_poly.pdbx_seq_one_letter_code
_entity_poly.pdbx_strand_id
1 'polypeptide(L)'
;MRYRLGVPLDQDSKRGLTLIAPPFLYAVALMAGRMLAIVLFSFWAQDYLTIDRTLTLANYREALTDPIYRAIMGRSLWISGLVTLITVLLAFPVAYYVSFRVRPDRKSLWLFLITIPFWTSYLLRIFLWKVILGYNGVLNSILDYINVPLEAFGNATGILWMQEGLSAPLYSASAVVLTLSHAFAPFAILPIFVALEKIDRSLLEAARDLGETALTAFFRVTLPLAAPGIVAALLGATLAVIAMILVTIIALTTVWLARRLAGGPR
;
A
#
# COMPACT_ATOMS: atom_id res chain seq x y z
N MET A 1 7.62 -2.68 -37.21
CA MET A 1 8.98 -2.30 -36.82
C MET A 1 9.59 -3.46 -36.02
N ARG A 2 10.47 -4.29 -36.65
CA ARG A 2 11.10 -5.45 -36.00
C ARG A 2 12.28 -4.93 -35.17
N TYR A 3 12.17 -4.96 -33.85
CA TYR A 3 13.34 -4.78 -32.98
C TYR A 3 14.34 -5.93 -33.25
N ARG A 4 15.48 -5.62 -33.85
CA ARG A 4 16.60 -6.54 -33.91
C ARG A 4 17.21 -6.67 -32.52
N LEU A 5 16.85 -7.72 -31.80
CA LEU A 5 17.60 -8.20 -30.65
C LEU A 5 18.94 -8.72 -31.18
N GLY A 6 20.01 -7.93 -31.06
CA GLY A 6 21.34 -8.33 -31.49
C GLY A 6 22.25 -7.20 -31.96
N VAL A 7 22.07 -5.97 -31.48
CA VAL A 7 23.08 -4.92 -31.65
C VAL A 7 24.26 -5.27 -30.73
N PRO A 8 25.49 -5.51 -31.28
CA PRO A 8 26.65 -5.75 -30.42
C PRO A 8 26.87 -4.53 -29.55
N LEU A 9 26.95 -4.75 -28.23
CA LEU A 9 27.20 -3.69 -27.26
C LEU A 9 28.50 -2.98 -27.62
N ASP A 10 28.42 -1.65 -27.72
CA ASP A 10 29.58 -0.80 -27.95
C ASP A 10 30.57 -0.93 -26.77
N GLN A 11 31.86 -0.63 -27.00
CA GLN A 11 32.92 -0.76 -25.99
C GLN A 11 32.61 0.01 -24.72
N ASP A 12 31.99 1.18 -24.85
CA ASP A 12 31.59 1.99 -23.70
C ASP A 12 30.46 1.35 -22.91
N SER A 13 29.50 0.69 -23.56
CA SER A 13 28.45 -0.10 -22.92
C SER A 13 28.99 -1.31 -22.16
N LYS A 14 30.02 -1.98 -22.71
CA LYS A 14 30.70 -3.11 -22.06
C LYS A 14 31.48 -2.65 -20.83
N ARG A 15 32.19 -1.52 -20.90
CA ARG A 15 32.88 -0.93 -19.72
C ARG A 15 31.90 -0.48 -18.65
N GLY A 16 30.79 0.12 -19.05
CA GLY A 16 29.71 0.47 -18.11
C GLY A 16 29.14 -0.75 -17.40
N LEU A 17 28.86 -1.82 -18.14
CA LEU A 17 28.38 -3.09 -17.57
C LEU A 17 29.40 -3.72 -16.62
N THR A 18 30.69 -3.73 -16.93
CA THR A 18 31.72 -4.27 -16.04
C THR A 18 31.90 -3.48 -14.76
N LEU A 19 31.65 -2.17 -14.77
CA LEU A 19 31.69 -1.33 -13.57
C LEU A 19 30.46 -1.53 -12.69
N ILE A 20 29.28 -1.73 -13.28
CA ILE A 20 28.02 -1.91 -12.57
C ILE A 20 27.83 -3.37 -12.10
N ALA A 21 28.41 -4.34 -12.81
CA ALA A 21 28.24 -5.77 -12.54
C ALA A 21 28.58 -6.18 -11.10
N PRO A 22 29.72 -5.79 -10.49
CA PRO A 22 30.05 -6.22 -9.13
C PRO A 22 29.03 -5.76 -8.08
N PRO A 23 28.67 -4.47 -7.95
CA PRO A 23 27.66 -4.04 -6.98
C PRO A 23 26.26 -4.60 -7.30
N PHE A 24 25.91 -4.74 -8.59
CA PHE A 24 24.63 -5.35 -8.99
C PHE A 24 24.56 -6.83 -8.61
N LEU A 25 25.59 -7.62 -8.92
CA LEU A 25 25.66 -9.04 -8.57
C LEU A 25 25.66 -9.24 -7.04
N TYR A 26 26.34 -8.37 -6.30
CA TYR A 26 26.32 -8.38 -4.85
C TYR A 26 24.90 -8.13 -4.31
N ALA A 27 24.21 -7.11 -4.81
CA ALA A 27 22.85 -6.80 -4.40
C ALA A 27 21.87 -7.93 -4.75
N VAL A 28 21.97 -8.48 -5.95
CA VAL A 28 21.15 -9.61 -6.42
C VAL A 28 21.44 -10.86 -5.58
N ALA A 29 22.72 -11.18 -5.30
CA ALA A 29 23.09 -12.34 -4.49
C ALA A 29 22.55 -12.23 -3.05
N LEU A 30 22.62 -11.05 -2.45
CA LEU A 30 22.04 -10.81 -1.12
C LEU A 30 20.52 -10.93 -1.12
N MET A 31 19.83 -10.37 -2.12
CA MET A 31 18.38 -10.51 -2.22
C MET A 31 17.96 -11.95 -2.54
N ALA A 32 18.58 -12.56 -3.54
CA ALA A 32 18.26 -13.93 -3.95
C ALA A 32 18.60 -14.92 -2.81
N GLY A 33 19.72 -14.74 -2.13
CA GLY A 33 20.11 -15.60 -1.01
C GLY A 33 19.10 -15.57 0.14
N ARG A 34 18.61 -14.39 0.51
CA ARG A 34 17.55 -14.26 1.53
C ARG A 34 16.23 -14.88 1.07
N MET A 35 15.83 -14.64 -0.17
CA MET A 35 14.61 -15.22 -0.74
C MET A 35 14.71 -16.75 -0.80
N LEU A 36 15.82 -17.29 -1.28
CA LEU A 36 16.06 -18.73 -1.31
C LEU A 36 16.06 -19.33 0.09
N ALA A 37 16.70 -18.66 1.06
CA ALA A 37 16.66 -19.12 2.45
C ALA A 37 15.22 -19.19 2.98
N ILE A 38 14.40 -18.15 2.79
CA ILE A 38 12.99 -18.16 3.21
C ILE A 38 12.25 -19.30 2.55
N VAL A 39 12.42 -19.50 1.25
CA VAL A 39 11.78 -20.60 0.51
C VAL A 39 12.23 -21.96 1.03
N LEU A 40 13.52 -22.17 1.27
CA LEU A 40 14.04 -23.42 1.82
C LEU A 40 13.49 -23.68 3.25
N PHE A 41 13.51 -22.68 4.12
CA PHE A 41 12.95 -22.80 5.46
C PHE A 41 11.45 -23.09 5.45
N SER A 42 10.71 -22.62 4.46
CA SER A 42 9.27 -22.90 4.34
C SER A 42 8.93 -24.36 4.10
N PHE A 43 9.88 -25.12 3.55
CA PHE A 43 9.75 -26.58 3.34
C PHE A 43 10.26 -27.43 4.50
N TRP A 44 10.90 -26.83 5.52
CA TRP A 44 11.39 -27.56 6.67
C TRP A 44 10.35 -27.60 7.78
N ALA A 45 10.16 -28.76 8.35
CA ALA A 45 9.31 -28.90 9.53
C ALA A 45 10.10 -28.51 10.78
N GLN A 46 9.44 -27.80 11.66
CA GLN A 46 10.01 -27.48 12.97
C GLN A 46 9.25 -28.27 14.03
N ASP A 47 9.93 -29.20 14.66
CA ASP A 47 9.40 -29.93 15.80
C ASP A 47 10.11 -29.47 17.07
N TYR A 48 9.36 -28.69 17.89
CA TYR A 48 9.78 -28.13 19.17
C TYR A 48 11.07 -27.26 19.09
N LEU A 49 12.24 -27.83 19.34
CA LEU A 49 13.56 -27.18 19.32
C LEU A 49 14.47 -27.64 18.18
N THR A 50 14.02 -28.63 17.43
CA THR A 50 14.78 -29.22 16.34
C THR A 50 14.18 -28.81 15.00
N ILE A 51 15.04 -28.40 14.09
CA ILE A 51 14.65 -28.15 12.70
C ILE A 51 14.85 -29.47 11.96
N ASP A 52 13.75 -30.11 11.60
CA ASP A 52 13.80 -31.24 10.70
C ASP A 52 14.00 -30.72 9.27
N ARG A 53 15.13 -31.08 8.68
CA ARG A 53 15.52 -30.64 7.33
C ARG A 53 14.90 -31.49 6.23
N THR A 54 14.02 -32.41 6.57
CA THR A 54 13.25 -33.16 5.57
C THR A 54 12.29 -32.19 4.85
N LEU A 55 12.31 -32.24 3.52
CA LEU A 55 11.43 -31.40 2.71
C LEU A 55 9.98 -31.88 2.88
N THR A 56 9.13 -31.01 3.40
CA THR A 56 7.73 -31.30 3.67
C THR A 56 6.83 -30.15 3.23
N LEU A 57 5.62 -30.48 2.84
CA LEU A 57 4.55 -29.50 2.57
C LEU A 57 3.60 -29.32 3.78
N ALA A 58 3.97 -29.87 4.95
CA ALA A 58 3.12 -29.81 6.14
C ALA A 58 2.76 -28.39 6.55
N ASN A 59 3.72 -27.45 6.51
CA ASN A 59 3.49 -26.04 6.83
C ASN A 59 2.43 -25.39 5.90
N TYR A 60 2.49 -25.71 4.61
CA TYR A 60 1.52 -25.20 3.63
C TYR A 60 0.14 -25.83 3.83
N ARG A 61 0.11 -27.12 4.13
CA ARG A 61 -1.14 -27.80 4.44
C ARG A 61 -1.79 -27.23 5.69
N GLU A 62 -1.03 -27.03 6.76
CA GLU A 62 -1.50 -26.41 8.00
C GLU A 62 -2.02 -25.00 7.75
N ALA A 63 -1.25 -24.16 7.06
CA ALA A 63 -1.65 -22.78 6.73
C ALA A 63 -2.97 -22.71 5.92
N LEU A 64 -3.23 -23.71 5.07
CA LEU A 64 -4.44 -23.77 4.23
C LEU A 64 -5.61 -24.49 4.90
N THR A 65 -5.38 -25.37 5.88
CA THR A 65 -6.43 -26.18 6.51
C THR A 65 -6.84 -25.64 7.87
N ASP A 66 -5.93 -25.02 8.61
CA ASP A 66 -6.24 -24.45 9.92
C ASP A 66 -7.20 -23.24 9.79
N PRO A 67 -8.34 -23.27 10.48
CA PRO A 67 -9.34 -22.19 10.43
C PRO A 67 -8.78 -20.83 10.86
N ILE A 68 -7.86 -20.81 11.83
CA ILE A 68 -7.25 -19.57 12.36
C ILE A 68 -6.39 -18.89 11.29
N TYR A 69 -5.49 -19.66 10.65
CA TYR A 69 -4.64 -19.12 9.58
C TYR A 69 -5.47 -18.63 8.40
N ARG A 70 -6.49 -19.38 7.99
CA ARG A 70 -7.39 -18.98 6.90
C ARG A 70 -8.15 -17.70 7.23
N ALA A 71 -8.66 -17.58 8.44
CA ALA A 71 -9.34 -16.36 8.89
C ALA A 71 -8.41 -15.14 8.90
N ILE A 72 -7.18 -15.29 9.42
CA ILE A 72 -6.17 -14.23 9.44
C ILE A 72 -5.77 -13.84 8.02
N MET A 73 -5.50 -14.80 7.15
CA MET A 73 -5.15 -14.54 5.75
C MET A 73 -6.28 -13.83 5.01
N GLY A 74 -7.51 -14.30 5.14
CA GLY A 74 -8.69 -13.70 4.53
C GLY A 74 -8.90 -12.27 5.00
N ARG A 75 -8.81 -12.01 6.31
CA ARG A 75 -8.92 -10.67 6.89
C ARG A 75 -7.79 -9.74 6.40
N SER A 76 -6.58 -10.26 6.32
CA SER A 76 -5.41 -9.50 5.85
C SER A 76 -5.55 -9.11 4.38
N LEU A 77 -5.99 -10.03 3.52
CA LEU A 77 -6.25 -9.74 2.12
C LEU A 77 -7.38 -8.72 1.94
N TRP A 78 -8.44 -8.84 2.73
CA TRP A 78 -9.55 -7.88 2.70
C TRP A 78 -9.09 -6.47 3.11
N ILE A 79 -8.38 -6.34 4.23
CA ILE A 79 -7.83 -5.04 4.69
C ILE A 79 -6.86 -4.48 3.66
N SER A 80 -5.99 -5.31 3.09
CA SER A 80 -5.04 -4.93 2.04
C SER A 80 -5.75 -4.37 0.80
N GLY A 81 -6.77 -5.07 0.31
CA GLY A 81 -7.58 -4.62 -0.82
C GLY A 81 -8.26 -3.29 -0.52
N LEU A 82 -8.82 -3.13 0.67
CA LEU A 82 -9.48 -1.90 1.09
C LEU A 82 -8.50 -0.73 1.20
N VAL A 83 -7.34 -0.94 1.81
CA VAL A 83 -6.25 0.06 1.87
C VAL A 83 -5.85 0.50 0.47
N THR A 84 -5.60 -0.46 -0.42
CA THR A 84 -5.19 -0.16 -1.80
C THR A 84 -6.25 0.65 -2.53
N LEU A 85 -7.52 0.25 -2.43
CA LEU A 85 -8.63 0.95 -3.06
C LEU A 85 -8.76 2.39 -2.55
N ILE A 86 -8.79 2.56 -1.22
CA ILE A 86 -8.91 3.90 -0.61
C ILE A 86 -7.70 4.76 -0.95
N THR A 87 -6.49 4.19 -0.89
CA THR A 87 -5.26 4.92 -1.24
C THR A 87 -5.33 5.46 -2.66
N VAL A 88 -5.72 4.63 -3.63
CA VAL A 88 -5.81 5.05 -5.05
C VAL A 88 -6.93 6.04 -5.28
N LEU A 89 -8.09 5.83 -4.65
CA LEU A 89 -9.22 6.76 -4.74
C LEU A 89 -8.87 8.15 -4.21
N LEU A 90 -8.14 8.22 -3.10
CA LEU A 90 -7.70 9.50 -2.52
C LEU A 90 -6.48 10.09 -3.24
N ALA A 91 -5.60 9.25 -3.78
CA ALA A 91 -4.42 9.68 -4.52
C ALA A 91 -4.78 10.33 -5.87
N PHE A 92 -5.82 9.81 -6.53
CA PHE A 92 -6.20 10.27 -7.86
C PHE A 92 -6.55 11.77 -7.90
N PRO A 93 -7.45 12.31 -7.06
CA PRO A 93 -7.78 13.74 -7.07
C PRO A 93 -6.58 14.62 -6.72
N VAL A 94 -5.68 14.17 -5.84
CA VAL A 94 -4.44 14.88 -5.51
C VAL A 94 -3.51 14.94 -6.72
N ALA A 95 -3.26 13.79 -7.36
CA ALA A 95 -2.44 13.70 -8.57
C ALA A 95 -3.03 14.54 -9.71
N TYR A 96 -4.35 14.49 -9.89
CA TYR A 96 -5.07 15.26 -10.89
C TYR A 96 -4.91 16.77 -10.64
N TYR A 97 -5.10 17.22 -9.40
CA TYR A 97 -4.92 18.62 -9.04
C TYR A 97 -3.49 19.10 -9.32
N VAL A 98 -2.49 18.34 -8.90
CA VAL A 98 -1.07 18.69 -9.12
C VAL A 98 -0.74 18.71 -10.62
N SER A 99 -1.25 17.75 -11.40
CA SER A 99 -0.98 17.68 -12.84
C SER A 99 -1.64 18.83 -13.63
N PHE A 100 -2.93 19.08 -13.42
CA PHE A 100 -3.71 19.99 -14.28
C PHE A 100 -3.92 21.41 -13.74
N ARG A 101 -3.86 21.61 -12.40
CA ARG A 101 -4.15 22.89 -11.77
C ARG A 101 -2.92 23.62 -11.23
N VAL A 102 -1.90 22.89 -10.83
CA VAL A 102 -0.67 23.48 -10.29
C VAL A 102 0.19 24.02 -11.44
N ARG A 103 0.77 25.21 -11.25
CA ARG A 103 1.70 25.82 -12.20
C ARG A 103 2.96 24.96 -12.35
N PRO A 104 3.53 24.86 -13.56
CA PRO A 104 4.71 24.02 -13.83
C PRO A 104 5.90 24.27 -12.89
N ASP A 105 6.16 25.53 -12.56
CA ASP A 105 7.23 25.96 -11.64
C ASP A 105 7.04 25.46 -10.21
N ARG A 106 5.81 25.13 -9.78
CA ARG A 106 5.48 24.68 -8.43
C ARG A 106 5.21 23.17 -8.31
N LYS A 107 5.11 22.45 -9.42
CA LYS A 107 4.82 20.99 -9.39
C LYS A 107 5.87 20.22 -8.60
N SER A 108 7.15 20.54 -8.79
CA SER A 108 8.25 19.93 -8.06
C SER A 108 8.12 20.10 -6.54
N LEU A 109 7.72 21.30 -6.10
CA LEU A 109 7.48 21.59 -4.68
C LEU A 109 6.32 20.74 -4.13
N TRP A 110 5.21 20.65 -4.87
CA TRP A 110 4.06 19.84 -4.45
C TRP A 110 4.42 18.35 -4.34
N LEU A 111 5.16 17.82 -5.32
CA LEU A 111 5.63 16.43 -5.27
C LEU A 111 6.57 16.19 -4.09
N PHE A 112 7.46 17.13 -3.82
CA PHE A 112 8.33 17.08 -2.65
C PHE A 112 7.52 17.07 -1.35
N LEU A 113 6.55 17.98 -1.19
CA LEU A 113 5.68 18.03 -0.01
C LEU A 113 4.88 16.73 0.19
N ILE A 114 4.39 16.12 -0.89
CA ILE A 114 3.69 14.83 -0.85
C ILE A 114 4.60 13.71 -0.37
N THR A 115 5.90 13.77 -0.68
CA THR A 115 6.85 12.73 -0.29
C THR A 115 7.47 12.94 1.10
N ILE A 116 7.41 14.14 1.67
CA ILE A 116 7.96 14.43 3.03
C ILE A 116 7.52 13.42 4.09
N PRO A 117 6.21 13.07 4.21
CA PRO A 117 5.78 12.11 5.22
C PRO A 117 6.45 10.73 5.09
N PHE A 118 6.90 10.37 3.89
CA PHE A 118 7.61 9.12 3.66
C PHE A 118 9.04 9.14 4.25
N TRP A 119 9.70 10.31 4.28
CA TRP A 119 11.05 10.47 4.81
C TRP A 119 11.10 10.45 6.33
N THR A 120 9.95 10.61 6.99
CA THR A 120 9.88 10.50 8.45
C THR A 120 9.98 9.03 8.89
N SER A 121 10.56 8.81 10.08
CA SER A 121 10.64 7.47 10.65
C SER A 121 9.27 6.80 10.71
N TYR A 122 9.20 5.53 10.31
CA TYR A 122 7.97 4.74 10.35
C TYR A 122 7.40 4.63 11.77
N LEU A 123 8.28 4.46 12.78
CA LEU A 123 7.88 4.42 14.19
C LEU A 123 7.25 5.74 14.63
N LEU A 124 7.88 6.87 14.30
CA LEU A 124 7.33 8.18 14.64
C LEU A 124 5.94 8.36 14.03
N ARG A 125 5.73 7.95 12.79
CA ARG A 125 4.43 8.01 12.12
C ARG A 125 3.38 7.17 12.82
N ILE A 126 3.71 5.94 13.26
CA ILE A 126 2.80 5.10 14.03
C ILE A 126 2.42 5.79 15.35
N PHE A 127 3.38 6.37 16.06
CA PHE A 127 3.10 7.10 17.30
C PHE A 127 2.21 8.31 17.07
N LEU A 128 2.43 9.08 16.02
CA LEU A 128 1.57 10.21 15.67
C LEU A 128 0.13 9.76 15.38
N TRP A 129 -0.05 8.69 14.61
CA TRP A 129 -1.37 8.13 14.36
C TRP A 129 -2.02 7.60 15.64
N LYS A 130 -1.24 7.01 16.54
CA LYS A 130 -1.72 6.57 17.86
C LYS A 130 -2.25 7.74 18.71
N VAL A 131 -1.61 8.90 18.63
CA VAL A 131 -2.08 10.12 19.30
C VAL A 131 -3.33 10.68 18.62
N ILE A 132 -3.37 10.71 17.29
CA ILE A 132 -4.51 11.23 16.51
C ILE A 132 -5.78 10.39 16.72
N LEU A 133 -5.62 9.05 16.72
CA LEU A 133 -6.71 8.08 16.85
C LEU A 133 -7.01 7.68 18.30
N GLY A 134 -6.25 8.19 19.28
CA GLY A 134 -6.46 7.91 20.70
C GLY A 134 -7.85 8.36 21.18
N TYR A 135 -8.29 7.85 22.32
CA TYR A 135 -9.59 8.18 22.90
C TYR A 135 -9.81 9.70 23.03
N ASN A 136 -8.82 10.42 23.53
CA ASN A 136 -8.81 11.89 23.61
C ASN A 136 -8.04 12.50 22.43
N GLY A 137 -7.95 11.81 21.30
CA GLY A 137 -7.24 12.25 20.13
C GLY A 137 -8.02 13.26 19.29
N VAL A 138 -7.31 13.97 18.43
CA VAL A 138 -7.89 15.03 17.58
C VAL A 138 -9.06 14.50 16.75
N LEU A 139 -8.96 13.26 16.23
CA LEU A 139 -10.02 12.70 15.40
C LEU A 139 -11.31 12.44 16.20
N ASN A 140 -11.20 11.83 17.37
CA ASN A 140 -12.36 11.60 18.24
C ASN A 140 -12.97 12.90 18.74
N SER A 141 -12.16 13.91 19.09
CA SER A 141 -12.68 15.22 19.46
C SER A 141 -13.46 15.90 18.34
N ILE A 142 -13.05 15.72 17.07
CA ILE A 142 -13.80 16.21 15.90
C ILE A 142 -15.10 15.41 15.72
N LEU A 143 -15.03 14.08 15.88
CA LEU A 143 -16.21 13.22 15.79
C LEU A 143 -17.21 13.51 16.87
N ASP A 144 -16.78 13.75 18.11
CA ASP A 144 -17.65 14.14 19.22
C ASP A 144 -18.43 15.43 18.91
N TYR A 145 -17.75 16.41 18.29
CA TYR A 145 -18.41 17.64 17.83
C TYR A 145 -19.46 17.38 16.74
N ILE A 146 -19.22 16.43 15.84
CA ILE A 146 -20.17 16.03 14.79
C ILE A 146 -21.30 15.16 15.38
N ASN A 147 -21.02 14.37 16.40
CA ASN A 147 -21.99 13.48 17.01
C ASN A 147 -23.15 14.24 17.66
N VAL A 148 -22.92 15.41 18.23
CA VAL A 148 -23.98 16.20 18.88
C VAL A 148 -25.20 16.41 17.96
N PRO A 149 -25.07 16.95 16.72
CA PRO A 149 -26.22 17.08 15.83
C PRO A 149 -26.68 15.73 15.26
N LEU A 150 -25.76 14.76 15.07
CA LEU A 150 -26.07 13.44 14.51
C LEU A 150 -26.95 12.63 15.46
N GLU A 151 -26.60 12.59 16.75
CA GLU A 151 -27.37 11.92 17.80
C GLU A 151 -28.74 12.59 18.01
N ALA A 152 -28.77 13.92 17.98
CA ALA A 152 -30.03 14.67 18.07
C ALA A 152 -30.98 14.30 16.90
N PHE A 153 -30.45 14.20 15.68
CA PHE A 153 -31.22 13.76 14.52
C PHE A 153 -31.59 12.28 14.59
N GLY A 154 -30.69 11.41 15.05
CA GLY A 154 -30.93 9.99 15.26
C GLY A 154 -32.04 9.73 16.27
N ASN A 155 -32.03 10.48 17.38
CA ASN A 155 -33.09 10.41 18.40
C ASN A 155 -34.45 10.88 17.86
N ALA A 156 -34.46 11.90 17.03
CA ALA A 156 -35.68 12.41 16.39
C ALA A 156 -36.27 11.47 15.33
N THR A 157 -35.42 10.74 14.60
CA THR A 157 -35.81 9.87 13.47
C THR A 157 -35.88 8.40 13.80
N GLY A 158 -35.34 7.96 14.97
CA GLY A 158 -35.26 6.55 15.36
C GLY A 158 -34.16 5.74 14.68
N ILE A 159 -33.21 6.40 14.01
CA ILE A 159 -32.12 5.73 13.28
C ILE A 159 -31.01 5.35 14.26
N LEU A 160 -30.91 4.06 14.60
CA LEU A 160 -30.05 3.53 15.66
C LEU A 160 -28.56 3.87 15.50
N TRP A 161 -28.00 3.72 14.31
CA TRP A 161 -26.57 3.99 14.09
C TRP A 161 -26.19 5.48 14.27
N MET A 162 -27.15 6.39 14.12
CA MET A 162 -26.95 7.82 14.39
C MET A 162 -27.06 8.12 15.88
N GLN A 163 -27.82 7.32 16.64
CA GLN A 163 -27.92 7.45 18.10
C GLN A 163 -26.65 7.00 18.82
N GLU A 164 -25.93 6.03 18.26
CA GLU A 164 -24.67 5.53 18.82
C GLU A 164 -23.48 6.47 18.56
N GLY A 165 -23.64 7.40 17.63
CA GLY A 165 -22.58 8.32 17.22
C GLY A 165 -21.45 7.64 16.44
N LEU A 166 -20.52 8.46 15.99
CA LEU A 166 -19.32 8.01 15.26
C LEU A 166 -18.14 7.94 16.24
N SER A 167 -17.38 6.86 16.18
CA SER A 167 -16.13 6.72 16.93
C SER A 167 -15.02 6.19 16.05
N ALA A 168 -13.80 6.61 16.31
CA ALA A 168 -12.60 6.13 15.63
C ALA A 168 -11.73 5.32 16.62
N PRO A 169 -12.06 4.05 16.89
CA PRO A 169 -11.33 3.24 17.86
C PRO A 169 -9.91 2.94 17.33
N LEU A 170 -8.91 3.26 18.17
CA LEU A 170 -7.49 3.13 17.85
C LEU A 170 -7.08 1.74 17.35
N TYR A 171 -7.64 0.67 17.91
CA TYR A 171 -7.30 -0.71 17.59
C TYR A 171 -8.33 -1.38 16.67
N SER A 172 -8.86 -0.64 15.73
CA SER A 172 -9.86 -1.14 14.76
C SER A 172 -9.27 -1.36 13.37
N ALA A 173 -9.99 -2.10 12.54
CA ALA A 173 -9.65 -2.25 11.13
C ALA A 173 -9.66 -0.92 10.37
N SER A 174 -10.58 -0.01 10.73
CA SER A 174 -10.67 1.34 10.16
C SER A 174 -9.43 2.19 10.48
N ALA A 175 -8.90 2.13 11.70
CA ALA A 175 -7.67 2.79 12.08
C ALA A 175 -6.47 2.28 11.26
N VAL A 176 -6.38 0.97 11.05
CA VAL A 176 -5.34 0.35 10.21
C VAL A 176 -5.47 0.84 8.76
N VAL A 177 -6.67 0.80 8.21
CA VAL A 177 -6.93 1.26 6.84
C VAL A 177 -6.53 2.73 6.66
N LEU A 178 -6.95 3.61 7.56
CA LEU A 178 -6.65 5.04 7.50
C LEU A 178 -5.14 5.31 7.59
N THR A 179 -4.48 4.69 8.55
CA THR A 179 -3.03 4.85 8.78
C THR A 179 -2.22 4.36 7.59
N LEU A 180 -2.55 3.19 7.06
CA LEU A 180 -1.84 2.60 5.93
C LEU A 180 -2.13 3.35 4.63
N SER A 181 -3.37 3.78 4.40
CA SER A 181 -3.71 4.58 3.22
C SER A 181 -2.90 5.88 3.17
N HIS A 182 -2.75 6.56 4.31
CA HIS A 182 -1.88 7.73 4.39
C HIS A 182 -0.40 7.38 4.19
N ALA A 183 0.07 6.29 4.80
CA ALA A 183 1.47 5.89 4.70
C ALA A 183 1.89 5.52 3.27
N PHE A 184 0.99 4.93 2.50
CA PHE A 184 1.24 4.49 1.13
C PHE A 184 0.76 5.49 0.05
N ALA A 185 0.15 6.61 0.45
CA ALA A 185 -0.34 7.62 -0.48
C ALA A 185 0.70 8.08 -1.53
N PRO A 186 1.98 8.37 -1.19
CA PRO A 186 2.98 8.77 -2.18
C PRO A 186 3.20 7.74 -3.29
N PHE A 187 3.15 6.44 -2.95
CA PHE A 187 3.33 5.34 -3.91
C PHE A 187 2.18 5.24 -4.92
N ALA A 188 1.00 5.75 -4.58
CA ALA A 188 -0.11 5.82 -5.51
C ALA A 188 -0.14 7.16 -6.26
N ILE A 189 0.13 8.28 -5.59
CA ILE A 189 0.09 9.62 -6.18
C ILE A 189 1.12 9.75 -7.31
N LEU A 190 2.37 9.30 -7.10
CA LEU A 190 3.45 9.48 -8.06
C LEU A 190 3.20 8.80 -9.42
N PRO A 191 2.88 7.50 -9.50
CA PRO A 191 2.62 6.86 -10.79
C PRO A 191 1.38 7.41 -11.50
N ILE A 192 0.33 7.77 -10.76
CA ILE A 192 -0.85 8.43 -11.32
C ILE A 192 -0.49 9.80 -11.89
N PHE A 193 0.27 10.60 -11.14
CA PHE A 193 0.76 11.91 -11.58
C PHE A 193 1.57 11.79 -12.87
N VAL A 194 2.53 10.85 -12.95
CA VAL A 194 3.36 10.63 -14.15
C VAL A 194 2.50 10.24 -15.35
N ALA A 195 1.46 9.44 -15.16
CA ALA A 195 0.55 9.08 -16.24
C ALA A 195 -0.28 10.28 -16.71
N LEU A 196 -0.79 11.10 -15.77
CA LEU A 196 -1.56 12.30 -16.08
C LEU A 196 -0.72 13.38 -16.77
N GLU A 197 0.54 13.52 -16.43
CA GLU A 197 1.45 14.48 -17.09
C GLU A 197 1.77 14.12 -18.55
N LYS A 198 1.64 12.85 -18.92
CA LYS A 198 1.82 12.40 -20.30
C LYS A 198 0.62 12.63 -21.20
N ILE A 199 -0.52 13.02 -20.63
CA ILE A 199 -1.72 13.30 -21.42
C ILE A 199 -1.57 14.64 -22.12
N ASP A 200 -1.65 14.62 -23.44
CA ASP A 200 -1.65 15.84 -24.24
C ASP A 200 -2.93 16.65 -23.94
N ARG A 201 -2.75 17.89 -23.55
CA ARG A 201 -3.86 18.80 -23.21
C ARG A 201 -4.75 19.11 -24.41
N SER A 202 -4.21 19.03 -25.63
CA SER A 202 -4.98 19.20 -26.86
C SER A 202 -6.13 18.19 -26.99
N LEU A 203 -5.98 16.98 -26.42
CA LEU A 203 -7.05 15.97 -26.39
C LEU A 203 -8.24 16.43 -25.54
N LEU A 204 -7.95 17.13 -24.43
CA LEU A 204 -9.00 17.67 -23.56
C LEU A 204 -9.67 18.90 -24.17
N GLU A 205 -8.93 19.71 -24.91
CA GLU A 205 -9.45 20.84 -25.67
C GLU A 205 -10.35 20.36 -26.82
N ALA A 206 -9.89 19.38 -27.60
CA ALA A 206 -10.66 18.76 -28.66
C ALA A 206 -11.97 18.12 -28.14
N ALA A 207 -11.93 17.45 -26.98
CA ALA A 207 -13.14 16.90 -26.37
C ALA A 207 -14.16 18.00 -26.02
N ARG A 208 -13.69 19.16 -25.54
CA ARG A 208 -14.56 20.31 -25.26
C ARG A 208 -15.12 20.93 -26.53
N ASP A 209 -14.32 21.04 -27.58
CA ASP A 209 -14.74 21.57 -28.88
C ASP A 209 -15.84 20.67 -29.51
N LEU A 210 -15.82 19.37 -29.22
CA LEU A 210 -16.88 18.42 -29.58
C LEU A 210 -18.12 18.49 -28.68
N GLY A 211 -18.18 19.44 -27.73
CA GLY A 211 -19.32 19.65 -26.86
C GLY A 211 -19.33 18.76 -25.60
N GLU A 212 -18.25 18.05 -25.30
CA GLU A 212 -18.16 17.24 -24.07
C GLU A 212 -18.08 18.13 -22.83
N THR A 213 -18.84 17.76 -21.79
CA THR A 213 -18.71 18.42 -20.48
C THR A 213 -17.41 18.03 -19.79
N ALA A 214 -16.98 18.80 -18.79
CA ALA A 214 -15.76 18.47 -18.03
C ALA A 214 -15.81 17.07 -17.40
N LEU A 215 -17.00 16.62 -16.99
CA LEU A 215 -17.20 15.31 -16.39
C LEU A 215 -17.13 14.20 -17.44
N THR A 216 -17.75 14.37 -18.60
CA THR A 216 -17.70 13.39 -19.69
C THR A 216 -16.30 13.28 -20.28
N ALA A 217 -15.60 14.41 -20.49
CA ALA A 217 -14.21 14.44 -20.92
C ALA A 217 -13.28 13.75 -19.88
N PHE A 218 -13.57 13.89 -18.59
CA PHE A 218 -12.85 13.16 -17.56
C PHE A 218 -13.00 11.65 -17.71
N PHE A 219 -14.20 11.12 -17.80
CA PHE A 219 -14.44 9.67 -17.89
C PHE A 219 -14.06 9.07 -19.25
N ARG A 220 -14.20 9.82 -20.36
CA ARG A 220 -13.95 9.31 -21.71
C ARG A 220 -12.50 9.50 -22.18
N VAL A 221 -11.80 10.51 -21.67
CA VAL A 221 -10.45 10.85 -22.13
C VAL A 221 -9.44 10.69 -20.99
N THR A 222 -9.61 11.44 -19.89
CA THR A 222 -8.59 11.48 -18.82
C THR A 222 -8.44 10.15 -18.13
N LEU A 223 -9.51 9.54 -17.69
CA LEU A 223 -9.49 8.31 -16.90
C LEU A 223 -8.93 7.12 -17.69
N PRO A 224 -9.32 6.85 -18.95
CA PRO A 224 -8.72 5.78 -19.74
C PRO A 224 -7.24 6.00 -20.04
N LEU A 225 -6.83 7.24 -20.33
CA LEU A 225 -5.41 7.56 -20.58
C LEU A 225 -4.56 7.51 -19.30
N ALA A 226 -5.15 7.77 -18.14
CA ALA A 226 -4.49 7.61 -16.85
C ALA A 226 -4.47 6.15 -16.35
N ALA A 227 -5.21 5.24 -16.97
CA ALA A 227 -5.33 3.84 -16.54
C ALA A 227 -3.99 3.13 -16.29
N PRO A 228 -2.93 3.28 -17.10
CA PRO A 228 -1.64 2.68 -16.83
C PRO A 228 -1.04 3.14 -15.49
N GLY A 229 -1.20 4.42 -15.15
CA GLY A 229 -0.75 4.97 -13.87
C GLY A 229 -1.57 4.46 -12.69
N ILE A 230 -2.89 4.33 -12.87
CA ILE A 230 -3.79 3.76 -11.85
C ILE A 230 -3.44 2.29 -11.61
N VAL A 231 -3.23 1.51 -12.67
CA VAL A 231 -2.81 0.09 -12.55
C VAL A 231 -1.46 -0.01 -11.85
N ALA A 232 -0.49 0.84 -12.20
CA ALA A 232 0.80 0.87 -11.53
C ALA A 232 0.67 1.23 -10.04
N ALA A 233 -0.19 2.18 -9.70
CA ALA A 233 -0.50 2.54 -8.32
C ALA A 233 -1.17 1.40 -7.54
N LEU A 234 -2.15 0.72 -8.15
CA LEU A 234 -2.80 -0.45 -7.58
C LEU A 234 -1.79 -1.57 -7.30
N LEU A 235 -0.97 -1.91 -8.28
CA LEU A 235 0.06 -2.94 -8.12
C LEU A 235 1.10 -2.55 -7.07
N GLY A 236 1.59 -1.31 -7.08
CA GLY A 236 2.57 -0.82 -6.13
C GLY A 236 2.05 -0.81 -4.69
N ALA A 237 0.85 -0.31 -4.47
CA ALA A 237 0.21 -0.32 -3.16
C ALA A 237 -0.09 -1.75 -2.68
N THR A 238 -0.62 -2.62 -3.56
CA THR A 238 -0.91 -4.02 -3.23
C THR A 238 0.36 -4.77 -2.85
N LEU A 239 1.43 -4.65 -3.63
CA LEU A 239 2.70 -5.31 -3.34
C LEU A 239 3.31 -4.84 -2.03
N ALA A 240 3.26 -3.53 -1.73
CA ALA A 240 3.75 -2.98 -0.47
C ALA A 240 2.95 -3.51 0.73
N VAL A 241 1.63 -3.60 0.62
CA VAL A 241 0.77 -4.13 1.68
C VAL A 241 0.95 -5.65 1.85
N ILE A 242 1.06 -6.40 0.76
CA ILE A 242 1.35 -7.85 0.81
C ILE A 242 2.70 -8.10 1.49
N ALA A 243 3.74 -7.35 1.12
CA ALA A 243 5.06 -7.47 1.75
C ALA A 243 4.99 -7.20 3.26
N MET A 244 4.23 -6.19 3.68
CA MET A 244 4.03 -5.87 5.09
C MET A 244 3.26 -6.97 5.83
N ILE A 245 2.24 -7.56 5.21
CA ILE A 245 1.49 -8.69 5.78
C ILE A 245 2.40 -9.91 5.94
N LEU A 246 3.20 -10.24 4.93
CA LEU A 246 4.17 -11.34 5.00
C LEU A 246 5.15 -11.15 6.16
N VAL A 247 5.72 -9.95 6.31
CA VAL A 247 6.62 -9.61 7.42
C VAL A 247 5.90 -9.75 8.76
N THR A 248 4.65 -9.31 8.86
CA THR A 248 3.84 -9.42 10.07
C THR A 248 3.54 -10.87 10.41
N ILE A 249 3.19 -11.71 9.42
CA ILE A 249 2.96 -13.15 9.62
C ILE A 249 4.24 -13.82 10.11
N ILE A 250 5.38 -13.54 9.49
CA ILE A 250 6.68 -14.07 9.91
C ILE A 250 7.00 -13.62 11.34
N ALA A 251 6.80 -12.34 11.69
CA ALA A 251 7.02 -11.84 13.03
C ALA A 251 6.10 -12.49 14.07
N LEU A 252 4.80 -12.66 13.73
CA LEU A 252 3.85 -13.33 14.63
C LEU A 252 4.16 -14.80 14.82
N THR A 253 4.55 -15.51 13.77
CA THR A 253 4.96 -16.92 13.86
C THR A 253 6.22 -17.07 14.70
N THR A 254 7.20 -16.20 14.55
CA THR A 254 8.42 -16.22 15.40
C THR A 254 8.12 -15.90 16.85
N VAL A 255 7.26 -14.91 17.15
CA VAL A 255 6.82 -14.59 18.52
C VAL A 255 6.00 -15.71 19.14
N TRP A 256 5.07 -16.30 18.37
CA TRP A 256 4.27 -17.43 18.82
C TRP A 256 5.14 -18.64 19.12
N LEU A 257 6.11 -18.92 18.27
CA LEU A 257 7.09 -19.98 18.45
C LEU A 257 7.94 -19.73 19.70
N ALA A 258 8.46 -18.49 19.87
CA ALA A 258 9.23 -18.12 21.06
C ALA A 258 8.39 -18.27 22.35
N ARG A 259 7.10 -17.97 22.33
CA ARG A 259 6.19 -18.17 23.47
C ARG A 259 5.90 -19.64 23.76
N ARG A 260 5.73 -20.47 22.72
CA ARG A 260 5.61 -21.94 22.90
C ARG A 260 6.89 -22.54 23.46
N LEU A 261 8.04 -22.04 23.06
CA LEU A 261 9.34 -22.49 23.55
C LEU A 261 9.63 -22.04 25.01
N ALA A 262 9.12 -20.86 25.39
CA ALA A 262 9.26 -20.32 26.76
C ALA A 262 8.25 -20.91 27.75
N GLY A 263 7.12 -21.42 27.29
CA GLY A 263 6.06 -22.04 28.08
C GLY A 263 6.14 -23.57 28.01
N GLY A 264 7.21 -24.16 28.59
CA GLY A 264 7.26 -25.58 28.83
C GLY A 264 6.10 -26.08 29.71
N PRO A 265 5.70 -27.34 29.63
CA PRO A 265 4.54 -27.87 30.33
C PRO A 265 4.68 -27.69 31.84
N ARG A 266 3.67 -27.07 32.45
CA ARG A 266 3.42 -27.19 33.88
C ARG A 266 2.63 -28.47 34.12
#